data_c2d9e77d4763a420cfb95db2c48bf317
#
_entry.id   c2d9e77d4763a420cfb95db2c48bf317
#
_cell.length_a   1.000
_cell.length_b   1.000
_cell.length_c   1.000
_cell.angle_alpha   90.00
_cell.angle_beta   90.00
_cell.angle_gamma   90.00
#
_symmetry.space_group_name_H-M   'P 1'
#
loop_
_entity.id
_entity.type
_entity.pdbx_description
1 polymer ?
#
loop_
_entity_poly.entity_id
_entity_poly.type
_entity_poly.pdbx_seq_one_letter_code
_entity_poly.pdbx_strand_id
1 'polypeptide(L)'
;RLSELIGLKDQNVNLHERTIKVLGKRNKERVIPFSKSIVSIIEGYRMVRDREVNKKDHHFLFVSNSGEPVYPMMVYRLVRKYLDKFTSVEKRSPHVLRHSFATHLLNKGAEINAVKDLLGHTSLAATQVYTHNSMEKLKKVFDQAHPKA
;
A
#
# COMPACT_ATOMS: atom_id res chain seq x y z
N ARG A 1 6.13 -2.41 1.06
CA ARG A 1 6.88 -3.29 1.98
C ARG A 1 6.22 -3.30 3.35
N LEU A 2 6.40 -4.41 4.11
CA LEU A 2 5.81 -4.53 5.45
C LEU A 2 6.24 -3.38 6.38
N SER A 3 7.52 -3.04 6.39
CA SER A 3 8.04 -1.92 7.19
C SER A 3 7.46 -0.57 6.81
N GLU A 4 7.21 -0.33 5.53
CA GLU A 4 6.60 0.91 5.05
C GLU A 4 5.11 1.01 5.43
N LEU A 5 4.41 -0.13 5.43
CA LEU A 5 3.02 -0.19 5.89
C LEU A 5 2.91 0.09 7.39
N ILE A 6 3.79 -0.50 8.20
CA ILE A 6 3.82 -0.30 9.66
C ILE A 6 4.14 1.15 10.00
N GLY A 7 5.11 1.74 9.31
CA GLY A 7 5.52 3.12 9.52
C GLY A 7 4.67 4.18 8.81
N LEU A 8 3.58 3.78 8.14
CA LEU A 8 2.76 4.71 7.39
C LEU A 8 1.99 5.65 8.32
N LYS A 9 2.18 6.95 8.11
CA LYS A 9 1.52 8.01 8.88
C LYS A 9 0.29 8.53 8.14
N ASP A 10 -0.71 9.02 8.88
CA ASP A 10 -1.93 9.61 8.32
C ASP A 10 -1.65 10.74 7.33
N GLN A 11 -0.71 11.62 7.68
CA GLN A 11 -0.32 12.75 6.82
C GLN A 11 0.30 12.35 5.48
N ASN A 12 0.76 11.10 5.36
CA ASN A 12 1.37 10.57 4.14
C ASN A 12 0.34 9.93 3.19
N VAL A 13 -0.94 9.99 3.54
CA VAL A 13 -2.05 9.47 2.72
C VAL A 13 -2.90 10.62 2.23
N ASN A 14 -2.79 10.91 0.94
CA ASN A 14 -3.62 11.90 0.26
C ASN A 14 -4.79 11.20 -0.45
N LEU A 15 -5.99 11.31 0.12
CA LEU A 15 -7.20 10.68 -0.42
C LEU A 15 -7.69 11.37 -1.69
N HIS A 16 -7.55 12.70 -1.77
CA HIS A 16 -7.93 13.47 -2.96
C HIS A 16 -7.09 13.08 -4.16
N GLU A 17 -5.75 13.09 -4.00
CA GLU A 17 -4.81 12.67 -5.04
C GLU A 17 -4.72 11.16 -5.20
N ARG A 18 -5.32 10.39 -4.31
CA ARG A 18 -5.25 8.91 -4.28
C ARG A 18 -3.80 8.41 -4.29
N THR A 19 -3.00 8.96 -3.39
CA THR A 19 -1.57 8.63 -3.28
C THR A 19 -1.14 8.40 -1.85
N ILE A 20 -0.13 7.54 -1.71
CA ILE A 20 0.55 7.26 -0.44
C ILE A 20 2.03 7.59 -0.64
N LYS A 21 2.58 8.42 0.24
CA LYS A 21 4.00 8.74 0.28
C LYS A 21 4.71 7.79 1.24
N VAL A 22 5.69 7.05 0.78
CA VAL A 22 6.45 6.10 1.61
C VAL A 22 7.93 6.37 1.56
N LEU A 23 8.60 6.11 2.68
CA LEU A 23 10.04 6.24 2.81
C LEU A 23 10.69 4.87 2.64
N GLY A 24 11.43 4.71 1.56
CA GLY A 24 12.13 3.48 1.23
C GLY A 24 13.53 3.38 1.83
N LYS A 25 14.29 2.36 1.43
CA LYS A 25 15.70 2.23 1.80
C LYS A 25 16.51 3.46 1.38
N ARG A 26 17.52 3.83 2.19
CA ARG A 26 18.38 5.01 1.98
C ARG A 26 17.61 6.34 1.96
N ASN A 27 16.54 6.42 2.72
CA ASN A 27 15.73 7.65 2.86
C ASN A 27 15.14 8.16 1.54
N LYS A 28 14.97 7.29 0.54
CA LYS A 28 14.33 7.67 -0.74
C LYS A 28 12.82 7.61 -0.59
N GLU A 29 12.19 8.75 -0.79
CA GLU A 29 10.73 8.83 -0.85
C GLU A 29 10.21 8.36 -2.20
N ARG A 30 9.05 7.73 -2.20
CA ARG A 30 8.28 7.45 -3.41
C ARG A 30 6.79 7.59 -3.15
N VAL A 31 6.08 7.94 -4.19
CA VAL A 31 4.63 8.08 -4.20
C VAL A 31 4.02 6.85 -4.85
N ILE A 32 3.05 6.24 -4.18
CA ILE A 32 2.34 5.05 -4.64
C ILE A 32 0.89 5.43 -4.87
N PRO A 33 0.35 5.34 -6.10
CA PRO A 33 -1.06 5.54 -6.35
C PRO A 33 -1.89 4.36 -5.84
N PHE A 34 -3.18 4.60 -5.60
CA PHE A 34 -4.13 3.56 -5.28
C PHE A 34 -5.49 3.78 -5.97
N SER A 35 -6.29 2.72 -6.07
CA SER A 35 -7.58 2.75 -6.74
C SER A 35 -8.62 3.59 -5.99
N LYS A 36 -9.61 4.10 -6.71
CA LYS A 36 -10.71 4.88 -6.13
C LYS A 36 -11.45 4.12 -5.03
N SER A 37 -11.61 2.80 -5.17
CA SER A 37 -12.27 1.95 -4.18
C SER A 37 -11.57 1.90 -2.82
N ILE A 38 -10.27 2.18 -2.75
CA ILE A 38 -9.51 2.22 -1.49
C ILE A 38 -9.83 3.48 -0.66
N VAL A 39 -10.29 4.56 -1.30
CA VAL A 39 -10.62 5.81 -0.58
C VAL A 39 -11.64 5.56 0.51
N SER A 40 -12.81 5.02 0.16
CA SER A 40 -13.88 4.74 1.12
C SER A 40 -13.47 3.75 2.21
N ILE A 41 -12.60 2.79 1.88
CA ILE A 41 -12.06 1.83 2.85
C ILE A 41 -11.17 2.53 3.88
N ILE A 42 -10.28 3.43 3.45
CA ILE A 42 -9.43 4.19 4.36
C ILE A 42 -10.25 5.15 5.21
N GLU A 43 -11.22 5.85 4.63
CA GLU A 43 -12.12 6.76 5.36
C GLU A 43 -12.92 6.01 6.43
N GLY A 44 -13.54 4.89 6.05
CA GLY A 44 -14.28 4.04 6.99
C GLY A 44 -13.38 3.49 8.12
N TYR A 45 -12.17 3.06 7.78
CA TYR A 45 -11.19 2.62 8.77
C TYR A 45 -10.81 3.75 9.74
N ARG A 46 -10.49 4.95 9.23
CA ARG A 46 -10.15 6.11 10.06
C ARG A 46 -11.28 6.46 11.02
N MET A 47 -12.51 6.49 10.53
CA MET A 47 -13.69 6.78 11.34
C MET A 47 -13.83 5.80 12.53
N VAL A 48 -13.71 4.50 12.26
CA VAL A 48 -13.79 3.47 13.30
C VAL A 48 -12.60 3.56 14.25
N ARG A 49 -11.39 3.66 13.73
CA ARG A 49 -10.18 3.81 14.54
C ARG A 49 -10.26 4.98 15.50
N ASP A 50 -10.62 6.15 15.00
CA ASP A 50 -10.64 7.39 15.79
C ASP A 50 -11.75 7.41 16.85
N ARG A 51 -12.80 6.59 16.65
CA ARG A 51 -13.85 6.36 17.64
C ARG A 51 -13.45 5.34 18.71
N GLU A 52 -12.85 4.22 18.32
CA GLU A 52 -12.59 3.08 19.19
C GLU A 52 -11.25 3.17 19.92
N VAL A 53 -10.30 3.94 19.39
CA VAL A 53 -8.96 4.07 19.98
C VAL A 53 -8.87 5.33 20.82
N ASN A 54 -8.71 5.14 22.14
CA ASN A 54 -8.64 6.25 23.10
C ASN A 54 -7.36 7.10 23.00
N LYS A 55 -6.30 6.59 22.41
CA LYS A 55 -5.03 7.31 22.25
C LYS A 55 -5.10 8.23 21.04
N LYS A 56 -5.33 9.52 21.29
CA LYS A 56 -5.48 10.54 20.24
C LYS A 56 -4.17 11.02 19.61
N ASP A 57 -3.02 10.71 20.18
CA ASP A 57 -1.71 11.22 19.76
C ASP A 57 -0.95 10.27 18.81
N HIS A 58 -1.64 9.31 18.21
CA HIS A 58 -0.98 8.48 17.21
C HIS A 58 -0.92 9.20 15.85
N HIS A 59 0.25 9.19 15.26
CA HIS A 59 0.45 9.72 13.90
C HIS A 59 0.39 8.62 12.82
N PHE A 60 0.28 7.35 13.23
CA PHE A 60 0.28 6.20 12.33
C PHE A 60 -1.11 5.92 11.77
N LEU A 61 -1.16 5.58 10.48
CA LEU A 61 -2.42 5.18 9.85
C LEU A 61 -2.96 3.90 10.51
N PHE A 62 -2.12 2.88 10.66
CA PHE A 62 -2.52 1.60 11.23
C PHE A 62 -2.06 1.46 12.68
N VAL A 63 -3.01 1.24 13.56
CA VAL A 63 -2.76 1.07 15.01
C VAL A 63 -3.46 -0.19 15.53
N SER A 64 -2.96 -0.69 16.64
CA SER A 64 -3.63 -1.74 17.43
C SER A 64 -4.82 -1.15 18.21
N ASN A 65 -5.61 -2.00 18.85
CA ASN A 65 -6.72 -1.56 19.71
C ASN A 65 -6.27 -0.70 20.90
N SER A 66 -5.00 -0.80 21.30
CA SER A 66 -4.40 0.07 22.32
C SER A 66 -3.88 1.40 21.78
N GLY A 67 -4.02 1.67 20.48
CA GLY A 67 -3.51 2.89 19.84
C GLY A 67 -2.00 2.88 19.54
N GLU A 68 -1.30 1.76 19.81
CA GLU A 68 0.10 1.61 19.44
C GLU A 68 0.24 1.22 17.96
N PRO A 69 1.37 1.58 17.30
CA PRO A 69 1.62 1.15 15.93
C PRO A 69 1.50 -0.36 15.78
N VAL A 70 0.96 -0.83 14.66
CA VAL A 70 0.96 -2.26 14.34
C VAL A 70 2.40 -2.78 14.19
N TYR A 71 2.63 -4.03 14.55
CA TYR A 71 3.94 -4.67 14.47
C TYR A 71 3.97 -5.78 13.42
N PRO A 72 5.17 -6.18 12.93
CA PRO A 72 5.30 -7.10 11.80
C PRO A 72 4.49 -8.40 11.92
N MET A 73 4.52 -9.02 13.09
CA MET A 73 3.83 -10.29 13.33
C MET A 73 2.31 -10.14 13.31
N MET A 74 1.78 -8.99 13.76
CA MET A 74 0.35 -8.71 13.71
C MET A 74 -0.14 -8.64 12.26
N VAL A 75 0.57 -7.89 11.42
CA VAL A 75 0.25 -7.78 9.99
C VAL A 75 0.39 -9.14 9.29
N TYR A 76 1.46 -9.88 9.59
CA TYR A 76 1.66 -11.22 9.04
C TYR A 76 0.49 -12.15 9.37
N ARG A 77 0.08 -12.22 10.65
CA ARG A 77 -1.05 -13.04 11.10
C ARG A 77 -2.36 -12.63 10.43
N LEU A 78 -2.60 -11.32 10.29
CA LEU A 78 -3.79 -10.81 9.64
C LEU A 78 -3.84 -11.22 8.17
N VAL A 79 -2.76 -10.98 7.42
CA VAL A 79 -2.64 -11.37 6.02
C VAL A 79 -2.83 -12.88 5.86
N ARG A 80 -2.17 -13.68 6.68
CA ARG A 80 -2.30 -15.14 6.63
C ARG A 80 -3.74 -15.59 6.89
N LYS A 81 -4.39 -15.04 7.95
CA LYS A 81 -5.79 -15.35 8.29
C LYS A 81 -6.74 -15.14 7.11
N TYR A 82 -6.54 -14.03 6.36
CA TYR A 82 -7.38 -13.77 5.19
C TYR A 82 -7.01 -14.65 4.00
N LEU A 83 -5.74 -14.84 3.72
CA LEU A 83 -5.33 -15.72 2.61
C LEU A 83 -5.74 -17.18 2.84
N ASP A 84 -5.72 -17.67 4.06
CA ASP A 84 -6.18 -19.02 4.42
C ASP A 84 -7.65 -19.27 4.02
N LYS A 85 -8.47 -18.20 3.97
CA LYS A 85 -9.88 -18.31 3.59
C LYS A 85 -10.11 -18.33 2.06
N PHE A 86 -9.19 -17.76 1.28
CA PHE A 86 -9.42 -17.47 -0.15
C PHE A 86 -8.46 -18.18 -1.09
N THR A 87 -7.43 -18.86 -0.60
CA THR A 87 -6.46 -19.53 -1.46
C THR A 87 -5.93 -20.82 -0.83
N SER A 88 -5.73 -21.83 -1.68
CA SER A 88 -5.06 -23.08 -1.34
C SER A 88 -3.52 -23.04 -1.51
N VAL A 89 -2.97 -21.90 -1.93
CA VAL A 89 -1.51 -21.74 -2.11
C VAL A 89 -0.79 -21.94 -0.78
N GLU A 90 0.23 -22.80 -0.75
CA GLU A 90 0.99 -23.12 0.47
C GLU A 90 1.69 -21.92 1.10
N LYS A 91 2.33 -21.08 0.29
CA LYS A 91 3.05 -19.90 0.78
C LYS A 91 2.11 -18.70 0.86
N ARG A 92 1.68 -18.36 2.08
CA ARG A 92 0.75 -17.27 2.40
C ARG A 92 1.44 -16.21 3.23
N SER A 93 1.93 -15.16 2.58
CA SER A 93 2.69 -14.10 3.24
C SER A 93 2.51 -12.73 2.56
N PRO A 94 2.85 -11.62 3.23
CA PRO A 94 2.88 -10.30 2.61
C PRO A 94 3.76 -10.22 1.35
N HIS A 95 4.82 -11.03 1.27
CA HIS A 95 5.68 -11.11 0.08
C HIS A 95 4.96 -11.69 -1.13
N VAL A 96 4.12 -12.71 -0.92
CA VAL A 96 3.30 -13.30 -1.99
C VAL A 96 2.29 -12.29 -2.52
N LEU A 97 1.60 -11.56 -1.64
CA LEU A 97 0.70 -10.48 -2.06
C LEU A 97 1.41 -9.43 -2.91
N ARG A 98 2.61 -9.02 -2.48
CA ARG A 98 3.42 -8.05 -3.23
C ARG A 98 3.80 -8.57 -4.61
N HIS A 99 4.20 -9.83 -4.71
CA HIS A 99 4.56 -10.47 -5.99
C HIS A 99 3.34 -10.59 -6.90
N SER A 100 2.22 -11.10 -6.38
CA SER A 100 0.97 -11.23 -7.13
C SER A 100 0.46 -9.88 -7.63
N PHE A 101 0.57 -8.83 -6.81
CA PHE A 101 0.22 -7.47 -7.20
C PHE A 101 1.08 -6.97 -8.36
N ALA A 102 2.41 -7.17 -8.31
CA ALA A 102 3.30 -6.78 -9.39
C ALA A 102 2.95 -7.49 -10.70
N THR A 103 2.77 -8.81 -10.65
CA THR A 103 2.39 -9.63 -11.81
C THR A 103 1.04 -9.17 -12.38
N HIS A 104 0.07 -8.87 -11.52
CA HIS A 104 -1.24 -8.41 -11.94
C HIS A 104 -1.19 -7.05 -12.65
N LEU A 105 -0.40 -6.10 -12.15
CA LEU A 105 -0.20 -4.81 -12.81
C LEU A 105 0.44 -4.98 -14.20
N LEU A 106 1.46 -5.83 -14.32
CA LEU A 106 2.10 -6.12 -15.61
C LEU A 106 1.11 -6.73 -16.60
N ASN A 107 0.30 -7.69 -16.17
CA ASN A 107 -0.73 -8.32 -16.98
C ASN A 107 -1.83 -7.33 -17.44
N LYS A 108 -2.02 -6.23 -16.69
CA LYS A 108 -2.93 -5.13 -17.05
C LYS A 108 -2.25 -4.02 -17.86
N GLY A 109 -1.05 -4.25 -18.36
CA GLY A 109 -0.34 -3.35 -19.26
C GLY A 109 0.48 -2.25 -18.58
N ALA A 110 0.76 -2.36 -17.26
CA ALA A 110 1.68 -1.45 -16.62
C ALA A 110 3.11 -1.66 -17.14
N GLU A 111 3.83 -0.57 -17.37
CA GLU A 111 5.23 -0.63 -17.80
C GLU A 111 6.10 -1.25 -16.70
N ILE A 112 7.00 -2.15 -17.06
CA ILE A 112 7.84 -2.89 -16.13
C ILE A 112 8.70 -1.98 -15.24
N ASN A 113 9.21 -0.87 -15.78
CA ASN A 113 10.00 0.10 -15.01
C ASN A 113 9.14 0.82 -13.97
N ALA A 114 7.90 1.19 -14.33
CA ALA A 114 6.96 1.79 -13.39
C ALA A 114 6.62 0.83 -12.23
N VAL A 115 6.43 -0.45 -12.51
CA VAL A 115 6.20 -1.48 -11.48
C VAL A 115 7.44 -1.68 -10.60
N LYS A 116 8.65 -1.72 -11.17
CA LYS A 116 9.91 -1.80 -10.41
C LYS A 116 10.06 -0.61 -9.45
N ASP A 117 9.76 0.60 -9.91
CA ASP A 117 9.85 1.81 -9.10
C ASP A 117 8.81 1.82 -7.97
N LEU A 118 7.55 1.45 -8.26
CA LEU A 118 6.52 1.25 -7.24
C LEU A 118 6.96 0.27 -6.15
N LEU A 119 7.62 -0.80 -6.55
CA LEU A 119 8.16 -1.78 -5.63
C LEU A 119 9.43 -1.28 -4.92
N GLY A 120 10.01 -0.17 -5.35
CA GLY A 120 11.25 0.37 -4.79
C GLY A 120 12.45 -0.54 -5.04
N HIS A 121 12.50 -1.19 -6.20
CA HIS A 121 13.70 -1.83 -6.70
C HIS A 121 14.63 -0.73 -7.20
N THR A 122 15.61 -0.36 -6.41
CA THR A 122 16.62 0.63 -6.77
C THR A 122 17.59 0.06 -7.78
N SER A 123 17.38 0.31 -9.06
CA SER A 123 18.50 0.40 -10.00
C SER A 123 19.18 1.75 -9.76
N LEU A 124 20.51 1.76 -9.74
CA LEU A 124 21.34 2.97 -9.49
C LEU A 124 21.15 4.09 -10.54
N ALA A 125 20.37 3.86 -11.59
CA ALA A 125 20.32 4.69 -12.79
C ALA A 125 19.09 5.57 -12.98
N ALA A 126 18.07 5.53 -12.14
CA ALA A 126 16.87 6.33 -12.41
C ALA A 126 16.21 6.87 -11.13
N THR A 127 16.54 8.10 -10.79
CA THR A 127 15.58 8.99 -10.15
C THR A 127 14.63 9.45 -11.26
N GLN A 128 13.76 8.57 -11.74
CA GLN A 128 12.68 8.99 -12.61
C GLN A 128 11.69 9.77 -11.75
N VAL A 129 11.70 11.07 -11.95
CA VAL A 129 10.62 11.95 -11.51
C VAL A 129 9.35 11.45 -12.21
N TYR A 130 8.42 10.87 -11.46
CA TYR A 130 7.11 10.56 -11.98
C TYR A 130 6.48 11.84 -12.52
N THR A 131 6.34 11.95 -13.82
CA THR A 131 5.60 13.04 -14.42
C THR A 131 4.12 12.87 -14.06
N HIS A 132 3.38 13.97 -14.02
CA HIS A 132 1.92 13.93 -13.77
C HIS A 132 1.23 12.91 -14.69
N ASN A 133 1.67 12.80 -15.93
CA ASN A 133 1.11 11.92 -16.96
C ASN A 133 1.38 10.41 -16.66
N SER A 134 2.55 10.07 -16.11
CA SER A 134 2.85 8.68 -15.71
C SER A 134 2.06 8.24 -14.47
N MET A 135 1.79 9.15 -13.54
CA MET A 135 0.95 8.88 -12.37
C MET A 135 -0.52 8.67 -12.75
N GLU A 136 -1.06 9.45 -13.67
CA GLU A 136 -2.42 9.26 -14.16
C GLU A 136 -2.60 7.93 -14.93
N LYS A 137 -1.61 7.54 -15.74
CA LYS A 137 -1.61 6.21 -16.39
C LYS A 137 -1.61 5.09 -15.34
N LEU A 138 -0.78 5.19 -14.31
CA LEU A 138 -0.75 4.21 -13.22
C LEU A 138 -2.08 4.14 -12.47
N LYS A 139 -2.70 5.27 -12.13
CA LYS A 139 -4.03 5.29 -11.49
C LYS A 139 -5.08 4.56 -12.33
N LYS A 140 -5.09 4.78 -13.65
CA LYS A 140 -6.00 4.05 -14.57
C LYS A 140 -5.77 2.54 -14.51
N VAL A 141 -4.49 2.10 -14.54
CA VAL A 141 -4.17 0.67 -14.42
C VAL A 141 -4.59 0.12 -13.05
N PHE A 142 -4.43 0.86 -11.96
CA PHE A 142 -4.88 0.47 -10.64
C PHE A 142 -6.41 0.35 -10.56
N ASP A 143 -7.15 1.30 -11.15
CA ASP A 143 -8.61 1.26 -11.16
C ASP A 143 -9.11 0.05 -11.98
N GLN A 144 -8.46 -0.30 -13.10
CA GLN A 144 -8.78 -1.48 -13.92
C GLN A 144 -8.34 -2.82 -13.27
N ALA A 145 -7.30 -2.78 -12.46
CA ALA A 145 -6.74 -3.97 -11.81
C ALA A 145 -7.49 -4.36 -10.54
N HIS A 146 -8.29 -3.47 -9.97
CA HIS A 146 -9.02 -3.77 -8.74
C HIS A 146 -10.23 -4.67 -9.04
N PRO A 147 -10.39 -5.83 -8.35
CA PRO A 147 -11.44 -6.81 -8.65
C PRO A 147 -12.87 -6.31 -8.39
N LYS A 148 -13.04 -5.11 -7.84
CA LYS A 148 -14.34 -4.43 -7.60
C LYS A 148 -14.34 -3.00 -8.18
N ALA A 149 -13.55 -2.76 -9.22
CA ALA A 149 -13.61 -1.50 -9.93
C ALA A 149 -14.86 -1.44 -10.81
#